data_3a665bcf11c9eeb4d11962992495ebb6
#
_entry.id   3a665bcf11c9eeb4d11962992495ebb6
#
_cell.length_a   1.000
_cell.length_b   1.000
_cell.length_c   1.000
_cell.angle_alpha   90.00
_cell.angle_beta   90.00
_cell.angle_gamma   90.00
#
_symmetry.space_group_name_H-M   'P 1'
#
loop_
_entity.id
_entity.type
_entity.pdbx_description
1 polymer ?
#
loop_
_entity_poly.entity_id
_entity_poly.type
_entity_poly.pdbx_seq_one_letter_code
_entity_poly.pdbx_strand_id
1 'polypeptide(L)'
;MPSRHEILSPLPPVNPGEMHVPCVLLVDNSDSLNCKGPNGRVPIDELNDGLVAFRKALDDNPLALGRADISIITFNSTVQTQLPFAPAANYVAPTLTASGCTAMNQGILTALDAIEARKSEYKNLGIPYYRPWLF
;
A
#
# COMPACT_ATOMS: atom_id res chain seq x y z
N MET A 1 0.42 -11.32 22.56
CA MET A 1 0.74 -10.94 21.18
C MET A 1 -0.52 -10.96 20.34
N PRO A 2 -0.81 -9.91 19.58
CA PRO A 2 -1.92 -9.99 18.64
C PRO A 2 -1.65 -11.08 17.61
N SER A 3 -2.71 -11.67 17.09
CA SER A 3 -2.57 -12.65 16.01
C SER A 3 -2.08 -11.96 14.74
N ARG A 4 -1.48 -12.73 13.82
CA ARG A 4 -1.06 -12.20 12.53
C ARG A 4 -2.24 -11.55 11.78
N HIS A 5 -3.43 -12.14 11.92
CA HIS A 5 -4.64 -11.61 11.32
C HIS A 5 -4.96 -10.21 11.85
N GLU A 6 -4.84 -10.00 13.16
CA GLU A 6 -5.06 -8.69 13.78
C GLU A 6 -4.06 -7.65 13.29
N ILE A 7 -2.76 -8.04 13.17
CA ILE A 7 -1.69 -7.16 12.65
C ILE A 7 -1.99 -6.72 11.21
N LEU A 8 -2.59 -7.61 10.40
CA LEU A 8 -2.88 -7.37 9.00
C LEU A 8 -4.28 -6.80 8.75
N SER A 9 -5.04 -6.50 9.81
CA SER A 9 -6.37 -5.92 9.65
C SER A 9 -6.27 -4.44 9.26
N PRO A 10 -7.16 -3.97 8.34
CA PRO A 10 -7.21 -2.56 8.01
C PRO A 10 -7.54 -1.70 9.23
N LEU A 11 -6.93 -0.52 9.30
CA LEU A 11 -7.25 0.47 10.31
C LEU A 11 -8.36 1.39 9.81
N PRO A 12 -9.29 1.83 10.68
CA PRO A 12 -10.36 2.71 10.26
C PRO A 12 -9.83 4.07 9.80
N PRO A 13 -10.55 4.75 8.91
CA PRO A 13 -10.19 6.11 8.52
C PRO A 13 -10.27 7.08 9.69
N VAL A 14 -9.38 8.08 9.68
CA VAL A 14 -9.41 9.20 10.61
C VAL A 14 -10.07 10.41 9.95
N ASN A 15 -10.45 11.42 10.74
CA ASN A 15 -11.06 12.66 10.24
C ASN A 15 -12.27 12.40 9.33
N PRO A 16 -13.33 11.75 9.84
CA PRO A 16 -14.46 11.32 9.00
C PRO A 16 -15.24 12.48 8.37
N GLY A 17 -15.06 13.72 8.84
CA GLY A 17 -15.67 14.90 8.23
C GLY A 17 -14.94 15.41 6.99
N GLU A 18 -13.76 14.90 6.67
CA GLU A 18 -12.98 15.31 5.51
C GLU A 18 -13.07 14.28 4.38
N MET A 19 -12.85 14.74 3.14
CA MET A 19 -12.78 13.80 2.01
C MET A 19 -11.52 12.96 2.09
N HIS A 20 -11.68 11.66 1.86
CA HIS A 20 -10.57 10.70 1.86
C HIS A 20 -10.24 10.25 0.45
N VAL A 21 -9.00 9.80 0.26
CA VAL A 21 -8.56 9.18 -0.99
C VAL A 21 -7.91 7.83 -0.67
N PRO A 22 -8.51 6.72 -1.14
CA PRO A 22 -7.88 5.41 -0.98
C PRO A 22 -6.81 5.21 -2.05
N CYS A 23 -5.57 4.95 -1.61
CA CYS A 23 -4.41 4.74 -2.48
C CYS A 23 -3.86 3.33 -2.28
N VAL A 24 -3.75 2.57 -3.35
CA VAL A 24 -3.09 1.27 -3.32
C VAL A 24 -1.79 1.36 -4.10
N LEU A 25 -0.70 0.97 -3.45
CA LEU A 25 0.59 0.73 -4.10
C LEU A 25 0.65 -0.76 -4.42
N LEU A 26 0.57 -1.08 -5.69
CA LEU A 26 0.67 -2.46 -6.18
C LEU A 26 2.08 -2.67 -6.72
N VAL A 27 2.83 -3.54 -6.06
CA VAL A 27 4.28 -3.61 -6.24
C VAL A 27 4.70 -5.01 -6.66
N ASP A 28 5.49 -5.08 -7.73
CA ASP A 28 6.15 -6.30 -8.16
C ASP A 28 7.35 -6.57 -7.23
N ASN A 29 7.36 -7.73 -6.58
CA ASN A 29 8.51 -8.21 -5.82
C ASN A 29 9.00 -9.58 -6.32
N SER A 30 8.91 -9.79 -7.63
CA SER A 30 9.42 -11.01 -8.27
C SER A 30 10.95 -11.04 -8.32
N ASP A 31 11.50 -12.22 -8.64
CA ASP A 31 12.94 -12.48 -8.58
C ASP A 31 13.76 -11.57 -9.49
N SER A 32 13.19 -11.08 -10.58
CA SER A 32 13.89 -10.15 -11.49
C SER A 32 14.37 -8.88 -10.80
N LEU A 33 13.75 -8.50 -9.68
CA LEU A 33 14.17 -7.33 -8.89
C LEU A 33 15.44 -7.57 -8.05
N ASN A 34 15.97 -8.78 -8.04
CA ASN A 34 17.27 -9.09 -7.43
C ASN A 34 18.45 -8.89 -8.40
N CYS A 35 18.20 -8.66 -9.68
CA CYS A 35 19.26 -8.50 -10.67
C CYS A 35 19.81 -7.07 -10.64
N LYS A 36 21.15 -6.94 -10.57
CA LYS A 36 21.80 -5.62 -10.60
C LYS A 36 21.50 -4.89 -11.92
N GLY A 37 21.10 -3.64 -11.79
CA GLY A 37 20.92 -2.77 -12.95
C GLY A 37 22.24 -2.14 -13.44
N PRO A 38 22.16 -1.31 -14.50
CA PRO A 38 23.35 -0.66 -15.08
C PRO A 38 24.12 0.22 -14.12
N ASN A 39 23.47 0.75 -13.09
CA ASN A 39 24.08 1.57 -12.06
C ASN A 39 24.70 0.76 -10.91
N GLY A 40 24.71 -0.57 -11.01
CA GLY A 40 25.23 -1.47 -9.98
C GLY A 40 24.30 -1.67 -8.79
N ARG A 41 23.12 -1.04 -8.78
CA ARG A 41 22.11 -1.19 -7.71
C ARG A 41 21.12 -2.29 -8.05
N VAL A 42 20.57 -2.90 -7.01
CA VAL A 42 19.54 -3.93 -7.11
C VAL A 42 18.17 -3.26 -7.01
N PRO A 43 17.26 -3.46 -7.99
CA PRO A 43 15.95 -2.78 -7.98
C PRO A 43 15.15 -2.93 -6.70
N ILE A 44 15.19 -4.09 -6.05
CA ILE A 44 14.45 -4.27 -4.79
C ILE A 44 14.95 -3.34 -3.68
N ASP A 45 16.24 -3.03 -3.66
CA ASP A 45 16.81 -2.10 -2.69
C ASP A 45 16.36 -0.67 -3.00
N GLU A 46 16.31 -0.29 -4.28
CA GLU A 46 15.79 1.01 -4.70
C GLU A 46 14.31 1.16 -4.36
N LEU A 47 13.55 0.09 -4.52
CA LEU A 47 12.13 0.07 -4.16
C LEU A 47 11.95 0.27 -2.65
N ASN A 48 12.72 -0.45 -1.83
CA ASN A 48 12.65 -0.30 -0.38
C ASN A 48 13.04 1.12 0.05
N ASP A 49 14.07 1.70 -0.58
CA ASP A 49 14.46 3.08 -0.32
C ASP A 49 13.32 4.05 -0.67
N GLY A 50 12.62 3.79 -1.78
CA GLY A 50 11.47 4.59 -2.20
C GLY A 50 10.30 4.51 -1.21
N LEU A 51 10.05 3.34 -0.66
CA LEU A 51 8.99 3.16 0.34
C LEU A 51 9.30 3.91 1.64
N VAL A 52 10.56 3.95 2.04
CA VAL A 52 11.01 4.75 3.18
C VAL A 52 10.89 6.25 2.87
N ALA A 53 11.32 6.68 1.69
CA ALA A 53 11.23 8.07 1.26
C ALA A 53 9.78 8.54 1.18
N PHE A 54 8.86 7.67 0.84
CA PHE A 54 7.43 7.97 0.79
C PHE A 54 6.90 8.41 2.15
N ARG A 55 7.37 7.80 3.24
CA ARG A 55 7.01 8.22 4.61
C ARG A 55 7.40 9.67 4.86
N LYS A 56 8.61 10.05 4.46
CA LYS A 56 9.07 11.42 4.61
C LYS A 56 8.22 12.39 3.79
N ALA A 57 7.88 12.01 2.58
CA ALA A 57 7.03 12.83 1.71
C ALA A 57 5.64 13.04 2.34
N LEU A 58 5.09 12.02 2.99
CA LEU A 58 3.83 12.15 3.72
C LEU A 58 3.97 13.10 4.91
N ASP A 59 5.05 13.00 5.67
CA ASP A 59 5.29 13.88 6.82
C ASP A 59 5.39 15.35 6.41
N ASP A 60 5.89 15.62 5.21
CA ASP A 60 6.00 16.97 4.66
C ASP A 60 4.68 17.50 4.08
N ASN A 61 3.62 16.68 4.08
CA ASN A 61 2.32 17.06 3.53
C ASN A 61 1.20 16.76 4.53
N PRO A 62 0.91 17.71 5.45
CA PRO A 62 -0.11 17.50 6.48
C PRO A 62 -1.50 17.17 5.94
N LEU A 63 -1.85 17.71 4.77
CA LEU A 63 -3.13 17.44 4.14
C LEU A 63 -3.26 15.97 3.74
N ALA A 64 -2.21 15.40 3.16
CA ALA A 64 -2.18 13.99 2.79
C ALA A 64 -2.23 13.09 4.03
N LEU A 65 -1.55 13.46 5.11
CA LEU A 65 -1.59 12.70 6.36
C LEU A 65 -3.01 12.57 6.91
N GLY A 66 -3.84 13.60 6.74
CA GLY A 66 -5.21 13.61 7.25
C GLY A 66 -6.23 12.98 6.31
N ARG A 67 -5.93 12.86 5.02
CA ARG A 67 -6.90 12.47 4.00
C ARG A 67 -6.58 11.21 3.24
N ALA A 68 -5.32 10.84 3.09
CA ALA A 68 -4.94 9.64 2.35
C ALA A 68 -5.00 8.41 3.24
N ASP A 69 -5.57 7.33 2.68
CA ASP A 69 -5.52 6.00 3.27
C ASP A 69 -4.69 5.14 2.33
N ILE A 70 -3.70 4.43 2.87
CA ILE A 70 -2.67 3.76 2.10
C ILE A 70 -2.73 2.26 2.33
N SER A 71 -2.61 1.49 1.24
CA SER A 71 -2.42 0.04 1.29
C SER A 71 -1.28 -0.34 0.35
N ILE A 72 -0.48 -1.32 0.73
CA ILE A 72 0.58 -1.87 -0.11
C ILE A 72 0.30 -3.35 -0.34
N ILE A 73 0.19 -3.72 -1.60
CA ILE A 73 -0.02 -5.09 -2.05
C ILE A 73 1.15 -5.47 -2.96
N THR A 74 1.77 -6.58 -2.68
CA THR A 74 2.87 -7.09 -3.50
C THR A 74 2.43 -8.32 -4.27
N PHE A 75 3.06 -8.55 -5.41
CA PHE A 75 2.84 -9.75 -6.19
C PHE A 75 4.18 -10.32 -6.67
N ASN A 76 4.34 -11.60 -6.47
CA ASN A 76 5.37 -12.42 -7.07
C ASN A 76 4.68 -13.67 -7.61
N SER A 77 5.03 -14.87 -7.16
CA SER A 77 4.24 -16.08 -7.49
C SER A 77 2.86 -16.06 -6.83
N THR A 78 2.72 -15.32 -5.75
CA THR A 78 1.47 -15.12 -5.01
C THR A 78 1.24 -13.64 -4.76
N VAL A 79 0.04 -13.29 -4.28
CA VAL A 79 -0.30 -11.93 -3.90
C VAL A 79 -0.34 -11.83 -2.38
N GLN A 80 0.28 -10.79 -1.84
CA GLN A 80 0.32 -10.56 -0.39
C GLN A 80 0.00 -9.10 -0.08
N THR A 81 -0.83 -8.89 0.93
CA THR A 81 -1.05 -7.55 1.48
C THR A 81 0.03 -7.29 2.54
N GLN A 82 1.00 -6.46 2.18
CA GLN A 82 2.09 -6.09 3.09
C GLN A 82 1.64 -5.03 4.10
N LEU A 83 0.77 -4.13 3.67
CA LEU A 83 0.21 -3.10 4.51
C LEU A 83 -1.27 -2.98 4.17
N PRO A 84 -2.20 -3.43 5.05
CA PRO A 84 -3.63 -3.23 4.82
C PRO A 84 -3.97 -1.74 4.93
N PHE A 85 -5.12 -1.34 4.40
CA PHE A 85 -5.50 0.06 4.43
C PHE A 85 -5.40 0.64 5.83
N ALA A 86 -4.74 1.78 5.93
CA ALA A 86 -4.59 2.54 7.15
C ALA A 86 -4.43 4.01 6.80
N PRO A 87 -4.79 4.93 7.72
CA PRO A 87 -4.49 6.34 7.52
C PRO A 87 -3.02 6.57 7.22
N ALA A 88 -2.70 7.55 6.37
CA ALA A 88 -1.33 7.84 5.97
C ALA A 88 -0.40 8.10 7.16
N ALA A 89 -0.94 8.68 8.25
CA ALA A 89 -0.18 8.90 9.47
C ALA A 89 0.31 7.59 10.12
N ASN A 90 -0.34 6.47 9.84
CA ASN A 90 0.04 5.15 10.35
C ASN A 90 0.94 4.37 9.37
N TYR A 91 1.32 4.99 8.26
CA TYR A 91 2.18 4.35 7.28
C TYR A 91 3.54 4.01 7.88
N VAL A 92 3.93 2.76 7.77
CA VAL A 92 5.26 2.28 8.12
C VAL A 92 5.80 1.55 6.91
N ALA A 93 6.96 1.98 6.41
CA ALA A 93 7.55 1.38 5.22
C ALA A 93 7.89 -0.08 5.47
N PRO A 94 7.28 -1.03 4.74
CA PRO A 94 7.70 -2.43 4.83
C PRO A 94 9.04 -2.62 4.14
N THR A 95 9.81 -3.62 4.59
CA THR A 95 11.00 -4.05 3.87
C THR A 95 10.61 -5.25 3.01
N LEU A 96 10.71 -5.10 1.70
CA LEU A 96 10.31 -6.13 0.76
C LEU A 96 11.50 -6.96 0.32
N THR A 97 11.26 -8.24 0.07
CA THR A 97 12.24 -9.15 -0.54
C THR A 97 11.72 -9.56 -1.91
N ALA A 98 12.62 -9.82 -2.84
CA ALA A 98 12.26 -10.24 -4.19
C ALA A 98 12.47 -11.73 -4.36
N SER A 99 11.45 -12.41 -4.90
CA SER A 99 11.50 -13.86 -5.18
C SER A 99 10.36 -14.27 -6.10
N GLY A 100 10.47 -15.44 -6.71
CA GLY A 100 9.38 -16.06 -7.46
C GLY A 100 9.06 -15.43 -8.80
N CYS A 101 7.93 -15.84 -9.35
CA CYS A 101 7.41 -15.39 -10.63
C CYS A 101 6.55 -14.13 -10.46
N THR A 102 5.85 -13.74 -11.53
CA THR A 102 5.02 -12.53 -11.52
C THR A 102 3.55 -12.87 -11.70
N ALA A 103 2.73 -12.65 -10.68
CA ALA A 103 1.28 -12.87 -10.70
C ALA A 103 0.53 -11.53 -10.77
N MET A 104 0.82 -10.72 -11.78
CA MET A 104 0.30 -9.36 -11.90
C MET A 104 -1.22 -9.31 -11.97
N ASN A 105 -1.86 -10.21 -12.72
CA ASN A 105 -3.32 -10.20 -12.87
C ASN A 105 -4.03 -10.40 -11.52
N GLN A 106 -3.56 -11.34 -10.71
CA GLN A 106 -4.11 -11.55 -9.38
C GLN A 106 -3.84 -10.36 -8.46
N GLY A 107 -2.67 -9.72 -8.61
CA GLY A 107 -2.32 -8.52 -7.87
C GLY A 107 -3.31 -7.38 -8.15
N ILE A 108 -3.59 -7.14 -9.42
CA ILE A 108 -4.56 -6.10 -9.84
C ILE A 108 -5.95 -6.40 -9.27
N LEU A 109 -6.43 -7.63 -9.38
CA LEU A 109 -7.74 -8.01 -8.85
C LEU A 109 -7.80 -7.82 -7.34
N THR A 110 -6.77 -8.24 -6.62
CA THR A 110 -6.70 -8.05 -5.16
C THR A 110 -6.72 -6.58 -4.79
N ALA A 111 -5.99 -5.74 -5.53
CA ALA A 111 -5.98 -4.30 -5.31
C ALA A 111 -7.35 -3.68 -5.53
N LEU A 112 -8.04 -4.07 -6.60
CA LEU A 112 -9.39 -3.58 -6.89
C LEU A 112 -10.38 -4.01 -5.81
N ASP A 113 -10.30 -5.24 -5.32
CA ASP A 113 -11.15 -5.73 -4.25
C ASP A 113 -10.90 -4.95 -2.95
N ALA A 114 -9.65 -4.65 -2.63
CA ALA A 114 -9.30 -3.85 -1.47
C ALA A 114 -9.87 -2.43 -1.56
N ILE A 115 -9.81 -1.81 -2.72
CA ILE A 115 -10.41 -0.50 -2.97
C ILE A 115 -11.93 -0.54 -2.78
N GLU A 116 -12.59 -1.55 -3.34
CA GLU A 116 -14.05 -1.69 -3.18
C GLU A 116 -14.46 -1.88 -1.71
N ALA A 117 -13.70 -2.67 -0.96
CA ALA A 117 -13.93 -2.85 0.47
C ALA A 117 -13.76 -1.53 1.22
N ARG A 118 -12.73 -0.74 0.91
CA ARG A 118 -12.50 0.55 1.56
C ARG A 118 -13.60 1.55 1.22
N LYS A 119 -14.04 1.60 -0.03
CA LYS A 119 -15.19 2.44 -0.44
C LYS A 119 -16.45 2.09 0.34
N SER A 120 -16.70 0.80 0.57
CA SER A 120 -17.84 0.35 1.37
C SER A 120 -17.74 0.84 2.81
N GLU A 121 -16.54 0.82 3.40
CA GLU A 121 -16.31 1.39 4.73
C GLU A 121 -16.62 2.90 4.75
N TYR A 122 -16.17 3.65 3.75
CA TYR A 122 -16.47 5.08 3.65
C TYR A 122 -17.97 5.32 3.59
N LYS A 123 -18.69 4.55 2.75
CA LYS A 123 -20.15 4.68 2.62
C LYS A 123 -20.84 4.37 3.94
N ASN A 124 -20.44 3.32 4.64
CA ASN A 124 -21.03 2.92 5.91
C ASN A 124 -20.80 3.96 7.02
N LEU A 125 -19.68 4.66 6.96
CA LEU A 125 -19.32 5.69 7.93
C LEU A 125 -19.75 7.09 7.51
N GLY A 126 -20.35 7.25 6.33
CA GLY A 126 -20.77 8.54 5.81
C GLY A 126 -19.59 9.46 5.44
N ILE A 127 -18.44 8.87 5.09
CA ILE A 127 -17.23 9.61 4.73
C ILE A 127 -17.22 9.87 3.22
N PRO A 128 -17.10 11.14 2.77
CA PRO A 128 -16.89 11.41 1.35
C PRO A 128 -15.48 11.01 0.93
N TYR A 129 -15.33 10.57 -0.32
CA TYR A 129 -14.03 10.16 -0.84
C TYR A 129 -13.85 10.56 -2.29
N TYR A 130 -12.57 10.78 -2.66
CA TYR A 130 -12.15 10.99 -4.03
C TYR A 130 -12.04 9.66 -4.77
N ARG A 131 -11.86 9.72 -6.08
CA ARG A 131 -11.59 8.51 -6.86
C ARG A 131 -10.36 7.80 -6.31
N PRO A 132 -10.43 6.47 -6.18
CA PRO A 132 -9.26 5.70 -5.73
C PRO A 132 -8.09 5.81 -6.69
N TRP A 133 -6.89 5.72 -6.13
CA TRP A 133 -5.65 5.70 -6.89
C TRP A 133 -5.01 4.33 -6.76
N LEU A 134 -4.66 3.75 -7.90
CA LEU A 134 -3.94 2.49 -7.99
C LEU A 134 -2.63 2.75 -8.75
N PHE A 135 -1.52 2.51 -8.08
CA PHE A 135 -0.19 2.67 -8.65
C PHE A 135 0.50 1.33 -8.83
#